data_0b168c3ae7f04bb2c5da1346f830df56
#
_entry.id   0b168c3ae7f04bb2c5da1346f830df56
#
_cell.length_a   1.000
_cell.length_b   1.000
_cell.length_c   1.000
_cell.angle_alpha   90.00
_cell.angle_beta   90.00
_cell.angle_gamma   90.00
#
_symmetry.space_group_name_H-M   'P 1'
#
loop_
_entity.id
_entity.type
_entity.pdbx_description
1 polymer ?
#
loop_
_entity_poly.entity_id
_entity_poly.type
_entity_poly.pdbx_seq_one_letter_code
_entity_poly.pdbx_strand_id
1 'polypeptide(L)'
;MLIGVDHGNKQIKTVHGEPFVSGLQQSLTRPFGQSLQYCGTYYTLSNERIPFHKDKTEDDRFFVLTLIAIAEEITARGIGEKEQQHIQLAVGLPPAHFGSQAEKFTAYFQGRGLVAFMYGDKHYTISIEDVACYPQAYAAAATMLHALLDDPKAVVLDIGGFTCLLYTSDAADEA
;
A
#
# COMPACT_ATOMS: atom_id res chain seq x y z
N MET A 1 0.97 9.11 -12.23
CA MET A 1 0.51 7.72 -12.54
C MET A 1 -0.30 7.17 -11.39
N LEU A 2 -1.23 6.22 -11.65
CA LEU A 2 -1.96 5.53 -10.58
C LEU A 2 -1.19 4.29 -10.12
N ILE A 3 -0.99 4.18 -8.81
CA ILE A 3 -0.38 3.02 -8.14
C ILE A 3 -1.31 2.57 -7.01
N GLY A 4 -1.73 1.30 -7.04
CA GLY A 4 -2.46 0.66 -5.96
C GLY A 4 -1.49 -0.10 -5.05
N VAL A 5 -1.58 0.12 -3.74
CA VAL A 5 -0.77 -0.58 -2.74
C VAL A 5 -1.68 -1.22 -1.70
N ASP A 6 -1.66 -2.52 -1.63
CA ASP A 6 -2.29 -3.28 -0.55
C ASP A 6 -1.31 -3.39 0.63
N HIS A 7 -1.61 -2.66 1.69
CA HIS A 7 -0.84 -2.68 2.94
C HIS A 7 -1.30 -3.82 3.85
N GLY A 8 -1.16 -5.05 3.38
CA GLY A 8 -1.48 -6.22 4.19
C GLY A 8 -0.54 -6.35 5.41
N ASN A 9 -1.04 -6.90 6.51
CA ASN A 9 -0.20 -7.14 7.70
C ASN A 9 0.85 -8.25 7.49
N LYS A 10 0.68 -9.06 6.46
CA LYS A 10 1.64 -10.11 6.09
C LYS A 10 2.56 -9.67 4.98
N GLN A 11 1.99 -9.07 3.94
CA GLN A 11 2.70 -8.68 2.73
C GLN A 11 2.17 -7.36 2.20
N ILE A 12 3.06 -6.58 1.60
CA ILE A 12 2.73 -5.45 0.75
C ILE A 12 2.63 -5.97 -0.69
N LYS A 13 1.63 -5.52 -1.42
CA LYS A 13 1.38 -5.93 -2.80
C LYS A 13 1.07 -4.73 -3.68
N THR A 14 1.52 -4.78 -4.92
CA THR A 14 1.13 -3.88 -6.01
C THR A 14 0.67 -4.69 -7.21
N VAL A 15 0.27 -4.03 -8.29
CA VAL A 15 -0.25 -4.70 -9.48
C VAL A 15 0.85 -5.44 -10.26
N HIS A 16 2.02 -4.82 -10.41
CA HIS A 16 3.11 -5.35 -11.25
C HIS A 16 4.37 -5.70 -10.46
N GLY A 17 4.53 -5.14 -9.25
CA GLY A 17 5.66 -5.46 -8.38
C GLY A 17 5.51 -6.80 -7.67
N GLU A 18 6.63 -7.44 -7.35
CA GLU A 18 6.62 -8.67 -6.56
C GLU A 18 6.15 -8.40 -5.12
N PRO A 19 5.27 -9.25 -4.57
CA PRO A 19 4.85 -9.12 -3.18
C PRO A 19 6.02 -9.32 -2.22
N PHE A 20 6.12 -8.48 -1.21
CA PHE A 20 7.16 -8.59 -0.18
C PHE A 20 6.59 -8.54 1.24
N VAL A 21 7.33 -9.08 2.20
CA VAL A 21 6.90 -9.14 3.61
C VAL A 21 6.78 -7.73 4.19
N SER A 22 5.72 -7.48 4.96
CA SER A 22 5.54 -6.22 5.71
C SER A 22 6.50 -6.17 6.92
N GLY A 23 7.80 -6.17 6.62
CA GLY A 23 8.88 -6.17 7.61
C GLY A 23 10.00 -5.23 7.19
N LEU A 24 10.49 -4.44 8.14
CA LEU A 24 11.55 -3.46 7.95
C LEU A 24 12.59 -3.56 9.06
N GLN A 25 13.85 -3.46 8.66
CA GLN A 25 14.98 -3.15 9.54
C GLN A 25 15.60 -1.83 9.12
N GLN A 26 16.01 -1.02 10.09
CA GLN A 26 16.64 0.26 9.85
C GLN A 26 18.10 0.27 10.30
N SER A 27 18.94 1.02 9.58
CA SER A 27 20.36 1.20 9.88
C SER A 27 20.80 2.62 9.53
N LEU A 28 21.77 3.16 10.26
CA LEU A 28 22.42 4.43 9.93
C LEU A 28 23.56 4.25 8.93
N THR A 29 24.01 3.02 8.70
CA THR A 29 25.03 2.68 7.74
C THR A 29 24.45 1.87 6.59
N ARG A 30 24.98 2.04 5.37
CA ARG A 30 24.52 1.30 4.20
C ARG A 30 24.70 -0.20 4.42
N PRO A 31 23.62 -0.99 4.41
CA PRO A 31 23.70 -2.43 4.54
C PRO A 31 24.16 -3.08 3.25
N PHE A 32 24.55 -4.35 3.32
CA PHE A 32 24.79 -5.15 2.13
C PHE A 32 23.44 -5.52 1.47
N GLY A 33 23.44 -5.50 0.13
CA GLY A 33 22.26 -5.85 -0.67
C GLY A 33 21.33 -4.66 -0.92
N GLN A 34 20.10 -4.99 -1.33
CA GLN A 34 19.11 -3.99 -1.72
C GLN A 34 18.56 -3.29 -0.48
N SER A 35 18.60 -1.97 -0.52
CA SER A 35 18.10 -1.13 0.57
C SER A 35 17.45 0.12 0.02
N LEU A 36 16.51 0.67 0.77
CA LEU A 36 15.97 2.00 0.55
C LEU A 36 16.72 2.98 1.45
N GLN A 37 17.16 4.11 0.89
CA GLN A 37 17.68 5.24 1.65
C GLN A 37 16.68 6.39 1.59
N TYR A 38 16.22 6.82 2.76
CA TYR A 38 15.29 7.95 2.91
C TYR A 38 15.63 8.73 4.17
N CYS A 39 15.69 10.06 4.06
CA CYS A 39 16.00 10.97 5.17
C CYS A 39 17.24 10.56 6.00
N GLY A 40 18.32 10.12 5.31
CA GLY A 40 19.58 9.75 5.96
C GLY A 40 19.59 8.38 6.64
N THR A 41 18.51 7.65 6.61
CA THR A 41 18.37 6.29 7.17
C THR A 41 18.26 5.26 6.05
N TYR A 42 18.88 4.11 6.25
CA TYR A 42 18.75 2.95 5.36
C TYR A 42 17.72 1.97 5.92
N TYR A 43 16.93 1.43 5.02
CA TYR A 43 15.90 0.44 5.33
C TYR A 43 16.06 -0.78 4.44
N THR A 44 16.02 -1.96 5.04
CA THR A 44 15.99 -3.25 4.33
C THR A 44 14.72 -3.99 4.63
N LEU A 45 14.23 -4.73 3.66
CA LEU A 45 13.13 -5.67 3.89
C LEU A 45 13.58 -6.77 4.85
N SER A 46 12.71 -7.12 5.77
CA SER A 46 12.93 -8.17 6.76
C SER A 46 11.87 -9.26 6.62
N ASN A 47 12.26 -10.51 6.88
CA ASN A 47 11.30 -11.61 7.00
C ASN A 47 10.50 -11.54 8.30
N GLU A 48 10.98 -10.76 9.28
CA GLU A 48 10.24 -10.47 10.50
C GLU A 48 9.24 -9.37 10.22
N ARG A 49 7.96 -9.71 10.35
CA ARG A 49 6.86 -8.77 10.12
C ARG A 49 6.85 -7.67 11.19
N ILE A 50 6.48 -6.46 10.77
CA ILE A 50 6.11 -5.41 11.71
C ILE A 50 5.01 -5.95 12.63
N PRO A 51 5.11 -5.77 13.96
CA PRO A 51 4.04 -6.14 14.87
C PRO A 51 2.70 -5.53 14.44
N PHE A 52 1.61 -6.21 14.74
CA PHE A 52 0.29 -5.69 14.39
C PHE A 52 0.06 -4.33 15.06
N HIS A 53 -0.18 -3.32 14.26
CA HIS A 53 -0.61 -2.00 14.69
C HIS A 53 -2.04 -1.76 14.20
N LYS A 54 -2.91 -1.39 15.13
CA LYS A 54 -4.28 -1.01 14.80
C LYS A 54 -4.29 0.24 13.93
N ASP A 55 -3.36 1.15 14.18
CA ASP A 55 -3.16 2.38 13.44
C ASP A 55 -1.80 2.33 12.71
N LYS A 56 -1.85 2.26 11.39
CA LYS A 56 -0.67 2.18 10.52
C LYS A 56 0.02 3.54 10.32
N THR A 57 -0.52 4.60 10.90
CA THR A 57 0.01 5.97 10.77
C THR A 57 0.80 6.44 12.00
N GLU A 58 1.04 5.54 12.97
CA GLU A 58 1.75 5.88 14.21
C GLU A 58 3.22 6.26 13.97
N ASP A 59 3.82 5.69 12.92
CA ASP A 59 5.19 5.97 12.51
C ASP A 59 5.38 5.85 10.99
N ASP A 60 6.59 6.12 10.50
CA ASP A 60 6.87 6.14 9.06
C ASP A 60 7.13 4.77 8.42
N ARG A 61 7.01 3.65 9.15
CA ARG A 61 7.32 2.31 8.61
C ARG A 61 6.46 1.97 7.41
N PHE A 62 5.15 2.23 7.47
CA PHE A 62 4.25 1.97 6.33
C PHE A 62 4.49 2.94 5.18
N PHE A 63 4.92 4.17 5.44
CA PHE A 63 5.33 5.10 4.39
C PHE A 63 6.58 4.58 3.67
N VAL A 64 7.59 4.13 4.40
CA VAL A 64 8.81 3.54 3.83
C VAL A 64 8.51 2.29 3.01
N LEU A 65 7.65 1.39 3.50
CA LEU A 65 7.17 0.23 2.73
C LEU A 65 6.45 0.66 1.44
N THR A 66 5.70 1.76 1.49
CA THR A 66 5.05 2.33 0.31
C THR A 66 6.06 2.88 -0.69
N LEU A 67 7.14 3.51 -0.24
CA LEU A 67 8.23 3.97 -1.13
C LEU A 67 8.90 2.79 -1.85
N ILE A 68 9.13 1.67 -1.15
CA ILE A 68 9.64 0.43 -1.76
C ILE A 68 8.64 -0.08 -2.80
N ALA A 69 7.35 -0.16 -2.44
CA ALA A 69 6.29 -0.62 -3.34
C ALA A 69 6.20 0.25 -4.61
N ILE A 70 6.31 1.57 -4.48
CA ILE A 70 6.33 2.51 -5.60
C ILE A 70 7.56 2.29 -6.48
N ALA A 71 8.76 2.10 -5.89
CA ALA A 71 9.98 1.85 -6.65
C ALA A 71 9.92 0.54 -7.44
N GLU A 72 9.40 -0.52 -6.83
CA GLU A 72 9.18 -1.82 -7.49
C GLU A 72 8.17 -1.68 -8.63
N GLU A 73 7.07 -0.97 -8.42
CA GLU A 73 6.04 -0.75 -9.44
C GLU A 73 6.56 0.09 -10.62
N ILE A 74 7.33 1.16 -10.36
CA ILE A 74 7.98 1.98 -11.39
C ILE A 74 8.95 1.13 -12.20
N THR A 75 9.74 0.30 -11.52
CA THR A 75 10.71 -0.60 -12.17
C THR A 75 10.00 -1.65 -13.01
N ALA A 76 8.96 -2.28 -12.52
CA ALA A 76 8.19 -3.30 -13.22
C ALA A 76 7.50 -2.74 -14.49
N ARG A 77 7.11 -1.46 -14.46
CA ARG A 77 6.57 -0.75 -15.64
C ARG A 77 7.63 -0.27 -16.64
N GLY A 78 8.91 -0.46 -16.35
CA GLY A 78 10.00 -0.01 -17.22
C GLY A 78 10.14 1.51 -17.31
N ILE A 79 9.68 2.24 -16.30
CA ILE A 79 9.76 3.71 -16.27
C ILE A 79 11.17 4.12 -15.83
N GLY A 80 11.78 5.04 -16.58
CA GLY A 80 13.15 5.49 -16.33
C GLY A 80 13.29 6.36 -15.09
N GLU A 81 14.52 6.40 -14.52
CA GLU A 81 14.88 7.04 -13.25
C GLU A 81 14.94 8.59 -13.30
N LYS A 82 14.94 9.18 -14.49
CA LYS A 82 15.34 10.60 -14.67
C LYS A 82 14.21 11.60 -14.53
N GLU A 83 12.96 11.15 -14.42
CA GLU A 83 11.82 12.04 -14.37
C GLU A 83 11.15 12.00 -13.00
N GLN A 84 10.77 13.17 -12.50
CA GLN A 84 9.90 13.25 -11.35
C GLN A 84 8.59 12.55 -11.66
N GLN A 85 8.18 11.63 -10.80
CA GLN A 85 6.95 10.89 -10.96
C GLN A 85 5.83 11.49 -10.10
N HIS A 86 4.72 11.80 -10.76
CA HIS A 86 3.49 12.26 -10.12
C HIS A 86 2.58 11.06 -9.85
N ILE A 87 2.38 10.75 -8.57
CA ILE A 87 1.69 9.55 -8.11
C ILE A 87 0.29 9.89 -7.62
N GLN A 88 -0.71 9.20 -8.15
CA GLN A 88 -2.01 9.01 -7.53
C GLN A 88 -1.98 7.67 -6.82
N LEU A 89 -2.14 7.67 -5.51
CA LEU A 89 -1.99 6.48 -4.68
C LEU A 89 -3.37 5.94 -4.29
N ALA A 90 -3.62 4.66 -4.56
CA ALA A 90 -4.78 3.94 -4.06
C ALA A 90 -4.34 3.00 -2.94
N VAL A 91 -4.94 3.13 -1.76
CA VAL A 91 -4.61 2.35 -0.57
C VAL A 91 -5.86 1.68 0.01
N GLY A 92 -5.68 0.65 0.82
CA GLY A 92 -6.79 -0.07 1.42
C GLY A 92 -6.69 -0.18 2.95
N LEU A 93 -7.82 -0.06 3.62
CA LEU A 93 -7.98 -0.35 5.05
C LEU A 93 -8.97 -1.48 5.27
N PRO A 94 -8.77 -2.29 6.34
CA PRO A 94 -9.82 -3.20 6.77
C PRO A 94 -11.12 -2.43 7.01
N PRO A 95 -12.26 -2.96 6.59
CA PRO A 95 -13.54 -2.26 6.70
C PRO A 95 -13.91 -1.82 8.11
N ALA A 96 -13.60 -2.65 9.10
CA ALA A 96 -13.84 -2.32 10.51
C ALA A 96 -13.09 -1.03 10.96
N HIS A 97 -12.07 -0.61 10.22
CA HIS A 97 -11.27 0.58 10.51
C HIS A 97 -11.50 1.71 9.50
N PHE A 98 -12.11 1.42 8.35
CA PHE A 98 -12.26 2.37 7.26
C PHE A 98 -12.95 3.66 7.71
N GLY A 99 -14.16 3.56 8.30
CA GLY A 99 -14.94 4.73 8.71
C GLY A 99 -14.23 5.64 9.72
N SER A 100 -13.31 5.10 10.53
CA SER A 100 -12.63 5.88 11.58
C SER A 100 -11.20 6.31 11.23
N GLN A 101 -10.57 5.69 10.24
CA GLN A 101 -9.15 5.89 9.95
C GLN A 101 -8.87 6.31 8.49
N ALA A 102 -9.84 6.29 7.59
CA ALA A 102 -9.62 6.57 6.17
C ALA A 102 -9.03 7.96 5.94
N GLU A 103 -9.58 9.00 6.58
CA GLU A 103 -9.07 10.37 6.47
C GLU A 103 -7.64 10.50 6.99
N LYS A 104 -7.37 9.92 8.16
CA LYS A 104 -6.04 9.92 8.76
C LYS A 104 -5.03 9.18 7.90
N PHE A 105 -5.42 8.04 7.35
CA PHE A 105 -4.58 7.21 6.50
C PHE A 105 -4.30 7.89 5.15
N THR A 106 -5.28 8.57 4.58
CA THR A 106 -5.11 9.42 3.40
C THR A 106 -4.13 10.56 3.68
N ALA A 107 -4.35 11.32 4.76
CA ALA A 107 -3.50 12.43 5.17
C ALA A 107 -2.05 12.00 5.46
N TYR A 108 -1.84 10.78 5.95
CA TYR A 108 -0.53 10.22 6.24
C TYR A 108 0.38 10.15 5.00
N PHE A 109 -0.19 9.88 3.82
CA PHE A 109 0.56 9.85 2.56
C PHE A 109 0.55 11.19 1.84
N GLN A 110 -0.52 11.99 2.01
CA GLN A 110 -0.60 13.34 1.44
C GLN A 110 0.30 14.32 2.20
N GLY A 111 0.60 15.45 1.58
CA GLY A 111 1.31 16.54 2.26
C GLY A 111 2.80 16.31 2.49
N ARG A 112 3.36 15.21 1.97
CA ARG A 112 4.80 14.91 2.04
C ARG A 112 5.62 15.76 1.05
N GLY A 113 4.96 16.46 0.13
CA GLY A 113 5.61 17.26 -0.90
C GLY A 113 6.42 16.40 -1.87
N LEU A 114 7.58 16.93 -2.25
CA LEU A 114 8.53 16.22 -3.10
C LEU A 114 9.36 15.26 -2.24
N VAL A 115 9.29 13.97 -2.56
CA VAL A 115 10.00 12.90 -1.85
C VAL A 115 11.11 12.37 -2.74
N ALA A 116 12.35 12.53 -2.28
CA ALA A 116 13.53 11.97 -2.93
C ALA A 116 14.09 10.81 -2.08
N PHE A 117 14.35 9.68 -2.71
CA PHE A 117 14.89 8.50 -2.06
C PHE A 117 15.72 7.66 -3.04
N MET A 118 16.55 6.77 -2.51
CA MET A 118 17.25 5.75 -3.30
C MET A 118 16.69 4.38 -2.98
N TYR A 119 16.54 3.52 -3.98
CA TYR A 119 16.25 2.11 -3.79
C TYR A 119 17.18 1.25 -4.64
N GLY A 120 17.99 0.43 -3.97
CA GLY A 120 19.17 -0.17 -4.58
C GLY A 120 20.18 0.90 -4.99
N ASP A 121 20.52 0.94 -6.28
CA ASP A 121 21.40 1.95 -6.87
C ASP A 121 20.62 3.01 -7.69
N LYS A 122 19.28 2.99 -7.61
CA LYS A 122 18.42 3.88 -8.39
C LYS A 122 17.92 5.04 -7.55
N HIS A 123 17.86 6.23 -8.16
CA HIS A 123 17.30 7.43 -7.56
C HIS A 123 15.85 7.63 -8.02
N TYR A 124 14.99 7.94 -7.07
CA TYR A 124 13.59 8.24 -7.31
C TYR A 124 13.26 9.61 -6.74
N THR A 125 12.50 10.37 -7.52
CA THR A 125 11.89 11.63 -7.09
C THR A 125 10.42 11.56 -7.41
N ILE A 126 9.58 11.58 -6.39
CA ILE A 126 8.13 11.43 -6.52
C ILE A 126 7.38 12.57 -5.82
N SER A 127 6.18 12.86 -6.30
CA SER A 127 5.17 13.60 -5.55
C SER A 127 3.89 12.77 -5.48
N ILE A 128 3.32 12.60 -4.28
CA ILE A 128 2.01 11.96 -4.10
C ILE A 128 0.99 13.08 -4.15
N GLU A 129 0.29 13.19 -5.27
CA GLU A 129 -0.64 14.29 -5.56
C GLU A 129 -2.03 14.03 -4.99
N ASP A 130 -2.46 12.78 -5.05
CA ASP A 130 -3.76 12.37 -4.57
C ASP A 130 -3.69 10.98 -3.93
N VAL A 131 -4.53 10.74 -2.93
CA VAL A 131 -4.62 9.46 -2.23
C VAL A 131 -6.08 9.08 -2.07
N ALA A 132 -6.45 7.97 -2.68
CA ALA A 132 -7.77 7.36 -2.52
C ALA A 132 -7.67 6.16 -1.57
N CYS A 133 -8.45 6.18 -0.50
CA CYS A 133 -8.52 5.08 0.45
C CYS A 133 -9.82 4.29 0.24
N TYR A 134 -9.71 2.96 0.14
CA TYR A 134 -10.83 2.05 -0.08
C TYR A 134 -10.93 1.01 1.04
N PRO A 135 -12.14 0.51 1.35
CA PRO A 135 -12.27 -0.69 2.16
C PRO A 135 -11.65 -1.88 1.41
N GLN A 136 -10.74 -2.61 2.06
CA GLN A 136 -10.24 -3.89 1.52
C GLN A 136 -11.43 -4.83 1.27
N ALA A 137 -11.26 -5.84 0.43
CA ALA A 137 -12.32 -6.71 -0.08
C ALA A 137 -13.36 -6.00 -0.97
N TYR A 138 -13.84 -4.79 -0.63
CA TYR A 138 -14.74 -4.05 -1.51
C TYR A 138 -14.07 -3.71 -2.86
N ALA A 139 -12.83 -3.26 -2.84
CA ALA A 139 -12.06 -3.01 -4.06
C ALA A 139 -11.90 -4.28 -4.92
N ALA A 140 -11.73 -5.46 -4.29
CA ALA A 140 -11.71 -6.73 -5.00
C ALA A 140 -13.10 -7.09 -5.55
N ALA A 141 -14.16 -6.90 -4.78
CA ALA A 141 -15.53 -7.13 -5.24
C ALA A 141 -15.91 -6.22 -6.42
N ALA A 142 -15.45 -4.96 -6.41
CA ALA A 142 -15.71 -4.01 -7.49
C ALA A 142 -15.17 -4.49 -8.86
N THR A 143 -14.09 -5.26 -8.88
CA THR A 143 -13.57 -5.86 -10.12
C THR A 143 -14.46 -6.97 -10.68
N MET A 144 -15.33 -7.54 -9.85
CA MET A 144 -16.28 -8.61 -10.18
C MET A 144 -17.73 -8.12 -10.24
N LEU A 145 -17.93 -6.79 -10.23
CA LEU A 145 -19.27 -6.21 -10.08
C LEU A 145 -20.28 -6.76 -11.10
N HIS A 146 -19.87 -6.88 -12.38
CA HIS A 146 -20.76 -7.43 -13.41
C HIS A 146 -21.24 -8.84 -13.11
N ALA A 147 -20.38 -9.68 -12.52
CA ALA A 147 -20.77 -11.05 -12.15
C ALA A 147 -21.64 -11.08 -10.88
N LEU A 148 -21.54 -10.03 -10.04
CA LEU A 148 -22.27 -9.96 -8.77
C LEU A 148 -23.64 -9.28 -8.91
N LEU A 149 -23.89 -8.55 -10.00
CA LEU A 149 -25.17 -7.84 -10.22
C LEU A 149 -26.37 -8.75 -10.41
N ASP A 150 -26.15 -9.99 -10.85
CA ASP A 150 -27.20 -10.97 -11.07
C ASP A 150 -27.60 -11.71 -9.78
N ASP A 151 -26.82 -11.59 -8.72
CA ASP A 151 -27.05 -12.25 -7.44
C ASP A 151 -27.57 -11.25 -6.40
N PRO A 152 -28.69 -11.56 -5.70
CA PRO A 152 -29.26 -10.65 -4.69
C PRO A 152 -28.38 -10.48 -3.47
N LYS A 153 -27.43 -11.39 -3.25
CA LYS A 153 -26.48 -11.36 -2.11
C LYS A 153 -25.11 -11.85 -2.56
N ALA A 154 -24.07 -11.11 -2.19
CA ALA A 154 -22.70 -11.52 -2.39
C ALA A 154 -21.95 -11.63 -1.06
N VAL A 155 -21.07 -12.63 -0.98
CA VAL A 155 -20.17 -12.82 0.16
C VAL A 155 -18.75 -12.76 -0.33
N VAL A 156 -17.95 -11.85 0.22
CA VAL A 156 -16.53 -11.77 -0.05
C VAL A 156 -15.75 -12.26 1.17
N LEU A 157 -14.99 -13.32 1.00
CA LEU A 157 -14.11 -13.88 2.01
C LEU A 157 -12.65 -13.52 1.69
N ASP A 158 -12.07 -12.60 2.46
CA ASP A 158 -10.65 -12.24 2.38
C ASP A 158 -9.87 -12.90 3.51
N ILE A 159 -9.00 -13.84 3.16
CA ILE A 159 -8.17 -14.58 4.10
C ILE A 159 -6.77 -13.96 4.15
N GLY A 160 -6.58 -13.03 5.07
CA GLY A 160 -5.30 -12.36 5.31
C GLY A 160 -4.36 -13.12 6.24
N GLY A 161 -3.19 -12.52 6.50
CA GLY A 161 -2.17 -13.10 7.37
C GLY A 161 -2.48 -13.02 8.88
N PHE A 162 -3.37 -12.10 9.29
CA PHE A 162 -3.81 -11.89 10.68
C PHE A 162 -5.32 -11.80 10.81
N THR A 163 -6.01 -11.49 9.73
CA THR A 163 -7.45 -11.24 9.72
C THR A 163 -8.10 -12.06 8.64
N CYS A 164 -9.27 -12.57 8.93
CA CYS A 164 -10.22 -13.06 7.95
C CYS A 164 -11.37 -12.07 7.91
N LEU A 165 -11.64 -11.49 6.75
CA LEU A 165 -12.71 -10.53 6.55
C LEU A 165 -13.84 -11.23 5.80
N LEU A 166 -15.04 -11.14 6.37
CA LEU A 166 -16.26 -11.62 5.74
C LEU A 166 -17.14 -10.41 5.43
N TYR A 167 -17.48 -10.26 4.16
CA TYR A 167 -18.39 -9.24 3.67
C TYR A 167 -19.67 -9.87 3.15
N THR A 168 -20.77 -9.28 3.52
CA THR A 168 -22.06 -9.59 2.90
C THR A 168 -22.66 -8.29 2.36
N SER A 169 -23.05 -8.26 1.10
CA SER A 169 -23.90 -7.19 0.55
C SER A 169 -25.31 -7.75 0.32
N ASP A 170 -26.29 -6.96 0.67
CA ASP A 170 -27.69 -7.19 0.30
C ASP A 170 -28.05 -6.14 -0.77
N ALA A 171 -28.30 -6.56 -1.99
CA ALA A 171 -28.63 -5.65 -3.10
C ALA A 171 -29.95 -4.89 -2.88
N ALA A 172 -30.68 -5.22 -1.83
CA ALA A 172 -31.98 -4.61 -1.50
C ALA A 172 -31.88 -3.32 -0.67
N ASP A 173 -30.71 -2.99 -0.10
CA ASP A 173 -30.57 -1.82 0.79
C ASP A 173 -30.04 -0.55 0.07
N GLU A 174 -29.81 -0.60 -1.24
CA GLU A 174 -29.35 0.55 -2.04
C GLU A 174 -30.38 1.07 -3.05
N ALA A 175 -31.68 0.83 -2.81
CA ALA A 175 -32.78 1.31 -3.67
C ALA A 175 -33.56 2.45 -3.00
#